data_ba1b74ad12a5e1b33a29a134064e207c
#
_entry.id   ba1b74ad12a5e1b33a29a134064e207c
#
_cell.length_a   1.000
_cell.length_b   1.000
_cell.length_c   1.000
_cell.angle_alpha   90.00
_cell.angle_beta   90.00
_cell.angle_gamma   90.00
#
_symmetry.space_group_name_H-M   'P 1'
#
loop_
_entity.id
_entity.type
_entity.pdbx_description
1 polymer ?
#
loop_
_entity_poly.entity_id
_entity_poly.type
_entity_poly.pdbx_seq_one_letter_code
_entity_poly.pdbx_strand_id
1 'polypeptide(L)'
;MMKKYLATFAATGGILAGGIAFASPAAAVSSCGESSGSVDITFPGKKPESLYSFMNCVDVSNGKVSAWTWNTWQMMVDVAEDRGKRFTSFKVTTRLEKREWGGTDTVVTTTTCDLTKMVNDNLGWSALEKENKCLAPSATYDENLWWSADSSVSYDIEGDDKGVITKQLTGSPLLFG
;
A
#
# COMPACT_ATOMS: atom_id res chain seq x y z
N MET A 1 -52.18 67.15 6.40
CA MET A 1 -53.03 66.70 7.50
C MET A 1 -52.92 65.17 7.68
N MET A 2 -52.84 64.73 8.93
CA MET A 2 -52.96 63.36 9.45
C MET A 2 -51.65 62.51 9.29
N LYS A 3 -50.96 62.43 10.38
CA LYS A 3 -50.98 61.56 11.59
C LYS A 3 -50.40 60.17 11.30
N LYS A 4 -49.18 59.96 11.69
CA LYS A 4 -48.61 59.12 12.79
C LYS A 4 -49.33 57.80 13.05
N TYR A 5 -48.60 56.70 12.98
CA TYR A 5 -48.45 55.76 14.10
C TYR A 5 -47.16 54.96 13.96
N LEU A 6 -46.36 55.07 15.03
CA LEU A 6 -45.28 54.14 15.38
C LEU A 6 -45.89 52.83 15.85
N ALA A 7 -45.29 51.74 15.48
CA ALA A 7 -45.38 50.51 16.26
C ALA A 7 -44.00 49.86 16.31
N THR A 8 -43.37 49.97 17.47
CA THR A 8 -42.14 49.28 17.87
C THR A 8 -42.53 47.88 18.29
N PHE A 9 -41.94 46.87 17.61
CA PHE A 9 -41.90 45.51 18.16
C PHE A 9 -40.46 45.09 18.32
N ALA A 10 -39.99 45.12 19.55
CA ALA A 10 -38.78 44.43 19.97
C ALA A 10 -39.14 42.95 20.19
N ALA A 11 -38.56 42.10 19.33
CA ALA A 11 -38.55 40.65 19.56
C ALA A 11 -37.10 40.22 19.70
N THR A 12 -36.63 40.13 20.94
CA THR A 12 -35.41 39.45 21.33
C THR A 12 -35.61 37.94 21.14
N GLY A 13 -35.17 37.44 20.01
CA GLY A 13 -35.05 36.02 19.75
C GLY A 13 -33.56 35.63 19.75
N GLY A 14 -33.07 35.19 20.90
CA GLY A 14 -31.73 34.59 20.98
C GLY A 14 -31.69 33.29 20.22
N ILE A 15 -31.07 33.30 19.07
CA ILE A 15 -30.70 32.08 18.34
C ILE A 15 -29.40 31.58 18.95
N LEU A 16 -29.50 30.58 19.82
CA LEU A 16 -28.36 29.72 20.16
C LEU A 16 -28.01 28.91 18.88
N ALA A 17 -27.19 29.48 18.04
CA ALA A 17 -26.55 28.73 16.99
C ALA A 17 -25.51 27.77 17.63
N GLY A 18 -26.01 26.60 18.04
CA GLY A 18 -25.17 25.46 18.33
C GLY A 18 -24.49 25.07 17.02
N GLY A 19 -23.30 25.57 16.79
CA GLY A 19 -22.43 25.15 15.68
C GLY A 19 -22.11 23.67 15.87
N ILE A 20 -22.79 22.80 15.13
CA ILE A 20 -22.35 21.44 14.94
C ILE A 20 -21.09 21.58 14.06
N ALA A 21 -19.92 21.56 14.70
CA ALA A 21 -18.67 21.41 14.00
C ALA A 21 -18.70 20.01 13.35
N PHE A 22 -19.07 19.94 12.08
CA PHE A 22 -18.78 18.77 11.28
C PHE A 22 -17.27 18.69 11.17
N ALA A 23 -16.66 17.83 11.98
CA ALA A 23 -15.28 17.44 11.75
C ALA A 23 -15.24 16.87 10.33
N SER A 24 -14.62 17.58 9.41
CA SER A 24 -14.34 17.05 8.08
C SER A 24 -13.59 15.74 8.28
N PRO A 25 -13.98 14.65 7.61
CA PRO A 25 -13.20 13.43 7.68
C PRO A 25 -11.77 13.78 7.25
N ALA A 26 -10.80 13.43 8.07
CA ALA A 26 -9.40 13.64 7.73
C ALA A 26 -9.16 13.01 6.35
N ALA A 27 -8.71 13.81 5.41
CA ALA A 27 -8.44 13.34 4.06
C ALA A 27 -7.45 12.17 4.14
N ALA A 28 -7.71 11.10 3.41
CA ALA A 28 -6.76 10.02 3.29
C ALA A 28 -5.52 10.54 2.57
N VAL A 29 -4.35 10.32 3.15
CA VAL A 29 -3.06 10.70 2.57
C VAL A 29 -2.29 9.43 2.29
N SER A 30 -1.74 9.32 1.08
CA SER A 30 -0.95 8.18 0.65
C SER A 30 0.41 8.64 0.14
N SER A 31 1.45 7.89 0.49
CA SER A 31 2.80 8.08 -0.02
C SER A 31 3.30 6.77 -0.60
N CYS A 32 3.46 6.72 -1.92
CA CYS A 32 3.93 5.55 -2.66
C CYS A 32 5.26 5.84 -3.34
N GLY A 33 6.15 4.85 -3.36
CA GLY A 33 7.31 4.86 -4.25
C GLY A 33 6.86 4.67 -5.69
N GLU A 34 7.45 5.39 -6.64
CA GLU A 34 7.18 5.19 -8.07
C GLU A 34 7.53 3.76 -8.52
N SER A 35 8.60 3.21 -7.95
CA SER A 35 8.99 1.82 -8.07
C SER A 35 9.82 1.44 -6.85
N SER A 36 9.41 0.40 -6.14
CA SER A 36 10.18 -0.14 -5.01
C SER A 36 11.18 -1.21 -5.43
N GLY A 37 11.20 -1.55 -6.70
CA GLY A 37 12.14 -2.48 -7.29
C GLY A 37 11.49 -3.45 -8.26
N SER A 38 12.33 -4.15 -9.00
CA SER A 38 11.93 -5.22 -9.91
C SER A 38 12.85 -6.42 -9.81
N VAL A 39 12.35 -7.56 -10.25
CA VAL A 39 13.10 -8.81 -10.36
C VAL A 39 12.83 -9.44 -11.71
N ASP A 40 13.86 -9.49 -12.55
CA ASP A 40 13.82 -10.28 -13.77
C ASP A 40 14.18 -11.71 -13.43
N ILE A 41 13.32 -12.65 -13.81
CA ILE A 41 13.50 -14.06 -13.50
C ILE A 41 13.54 -14.87 -14.78
N THR A 42 14.68 -15.50 -15.00
CA THR A 42 14.88 -16.52 -16.03
C THR A 42 14.62 -17.89 -15.40
N PHE A 43 13.74 -18.65 -16.03
CA PHE A 43 13.33 -19.97 -15.55
C PHE A 43 14.08 -21.09 -16.28
N PRO A 44 14.23 -22.28 -15.66
CA PRO A 44 14.75 -23.46 -16.33
C PRO A 44 13.86 -23.91 -17.49
N GLY A 45 14.49 -24.52 -18.51
CA GLY A 45 13.80 -25.10 -19.67
C GLY A 45 13.36 -24.03 -20.67
N LYS A 46 12.10 -24.18 -21.18
CA LYS A 46 11.51 -23.30 -22.20
C LYS A 46 10.48 -22.31 -21.63
N LYS A 47 10.49 -22.11 -20.32
CA LYS A 47 9.60 -21.14 -19.67
C LYS A 47 10.06 -19.73 -20.00
N PRO A 48 9.17 -18.83 -20.44
CA PRO A 48 9.55 -17.47 -20.76
C PRO A 48 9.96 -16.69 -19.50
N GLU A 49 10.95 -15.84 -19.69
CA GLU A 49 11.38 -14.87 -18.70
C GLU A 49 10.23 -13.98 -18.23
N SER A 50 10.24 -13.60 -16.98
CA SER A 50 9.17 -12.76 -16.40
C SER A 50 9.74 -11.67 -15.53
N LEU A 51 9.19 -10.46 -15.69
CA LEU A 51 9.46 -9.30 -14.86
C LEU A 51 8.42 -9.20 -13.75
N TYR A 52 8.88 -9.13 -12.50
CA TYR A 52 8.06 -8.85 -11.31
C TYR A 52 8.42 -7.46 -10.81
N SER A 53 7.43 -6.59 -10.69
CA SER A 53 7.59 -5.21 -10.22
C SER A 53 6.83 -4.98 -8.93
N PHE A 54 7.40 -4.16 -8.04
CA PHE A 54 6.86 -3.91 -6.72
C PHE A 54 6.72 -2.41 -6.46
N MET A 55 5.68 -2.04 -5.71
CA MET A 55 5.45 -0.68 -5.23
C MET A 55 5.04 -0.70 -3.77
N ASN A 56 5.79 0.00 -2.93
CA ASN A 56 5.51 0.16 -1.51
C ASN A 56 4.76 1.46 -1.25
N CYS A 57 3.68 1.38 -0.49
CA CYS A 57 2.86 2.53 -0.11
C CYS A 57 2.57 2.53 1.39
N VAL A 58 2.55 3.72 1.96
CA VAL A 58 2.03 3.99 3.29
C VAL A 58 0.81 4.91 3.18
N ASP A 59 -0.28 4.57 3.85
CA ASP A 59 -1.54 5.30 3.82
C ASP A 59 -1.95 5.71 5.23
N VAL A 60 -2.44 6.95 5.37
CA VAL A 60 -3.08 7.44 6.59
C VAL A 60 -4.54 7.72 6.31
N SER A 61 -5.43 7.15 7.11
CA SER A 61 -6.87 7.36 7.02
C SER A 61 -7.53 7.12 8.38
N ASN A 62 -8.46 8.00 8.76
CA ASN A 62 -9.23 7.88 9.99
C ASN A 62 -8.38 7.64 11.26
N GLY A 63 -7.25 8.35 11.38
CA GLY A 63 -6.33 8.22 12.52
C GLY A 63 -5.59 6.89 12.59
N LYS A 64 -5.57 6.14 11.50
CA LYS A 64 -4.79 4.91 11.34
C LYS A 64 -3.79 5.07 10.21
N VAL A 65 -2.65 4.39 10.37
CA VAL A 65 -1.64 4.25 9.34
C VAL A 65 -1.51 2.78 8.96
N SER A 66 -1.37 2.52 7.68
CA SER A 66 -1.17 1.17 7.13
C SER A 66 -0.09 1.17 6.05
N ALA A 67 0.54 0.04 5.83
CA ALA A 67 1.52 -0.17 4.77
C ALA A 67 1.07 -1.32 3.88
N TRP A 68 1.33 -1.20 2.60
CA TRP A 68 1.06 -2.27 1.66
C TRP A 68 2.09 -2.29 0.53
N THR A 69 2.32 -3.49 0.01
CA THR A 69 3.15 -3.71 -1.17
C THR A 69 2.27 -4.24 -2.29
N TRP A 70 2.29 -3.55 -3.41
CA TRP A 70 1.66 -4.02 -4.63
C TRP A 70 2.67 -4.77 -5.47
N ASN A 71 2.27 -5.92 -5.99
CA ASN A 71 3.08 -6.76 -6.86
C ASN A 71 2.39 -6.90 -8.22
N THR A 72 3.13 -6.60 -9.28
CA THR A 72 2.71 -6.85 -10.65
C THR A 72 3.73 -7.73 -11.35
N TRP A 73 3.31 -8.47 -12.37
CA TRP A 73 4.22 -9.25 -13.19
C TRP A 73 3.79 -9.27 -14.65
N GLN A 74 4.76 -9.49 -15.50
CA GLN A 74 4.58 -9.55 -16.94
C GLN A 74 5.53 -10.60 -17.52
N MET A 75 5.01 -11.47 -18.41
CA MET A 75 5.85 -12.28 -19.28
C MET A 75 6.52 -11.43 -20.36
N MET A 76 7.78 -11.70 -20.62
CA MET A 76 8.55 -10.96 -21.62
C MET A 76 8.25 -11.41 -23.07
N VAL A 77 7.51 -12.51 -23.27
CA VAL A 77 7.12 -13.04 -24.59
C VAL A 77 5.72 -13.61 -24.57
N ASP A 78 4.93 -13.34 -25.60
CA ASP A 78 3.52 -13.73 -25.71
C ASP A 78 3.29 -15.24 -25.87
N VAL A 79 4.31 -16.00 -26.26
CA VAL A 79 4.20 -17.44 -26.57
C VAL A 79 5.00 -18.25 -25.56
N ALA A 80 4.33 -18.64 -24.49
CA ALA A 80 4.89 -19.62 -23.57
C ALA A 80 4.80 -21.03 -24.19
N GLU A 81 5.93 -21.60 -24.58
CA GLU A 81 5.98 -23.02 -24.98
C GLU A 81 5.77 -23.93 -23.77
N ASP A 82 6.18 -23.50 -22.58
CA ASP A 82 6.01 -24.21 -21.32
C ASP A 82 5.24 -23.36 -20.31
N ARG A 83 4.02 -23.82 -19.97
CA ARG A 83 3.14 -23.24 -18.95
C ARG A 83 3.25 -23.93 -17.60
N GLY A 84 4.28 -24.71 -17.39
CA GLY A 84 4.51 -25.40 -16.13
C GLY A 84 4.70 -24.46 -14.96
N LYS A 85 4.60 -25.02 -13.75
CA LYS A 85 4.84 -24.33 -12.50
C LYS A 85 6.17 -23.59 -12.52
N ARG A 86 6.21 -22.34 -12.08
CA ARG A 86 7.38 -21.48 -12.08
C ARG A 86 8.06 -21.39 -10.73
N PHE A 87 7.26 -21.38 -9.67
CA PHE A 87 7.77 -21.22 -8.31
C PHE A 87 7.32 -22.35 -7.42
N THR A 88 8.23 -22.84 -6.62
CA THR A 88 7.95 -23.66 -5.44
C THR A 88 7.38 -22.78 -4.33
N SER A 89 7.90 -21.55 -4.18
CA SER A 89 7.36 -20.52 -3.31
C SER A 89 7.58 -19.12 -3.88
N PHE A 90 6.62 -18.21 -3.63
CA PHE A 90 6.73 -16.78 -3.94
C PHE A 90 6.00 -16.01 -2.84
N LYS A 91 6.74 -15.24 -2.05
CA LYS A 91 6.21 -14.55 -0.87
C LYS A 91 6.66 -13.10 -0.87
N VAL A 92 5.75 -12.21 -0.48
CA VAL A 92 6.04 -10.80 -0.22
C VAL A 92 5.85 -10.54 1.25
N THR A 93 6.83 -9.92 1.89
CA THR A 93 6.73 -9.46 3.29
C THR A 93 6.69 -7.95 3.30
N THR A 94 5.62 -7.37 3.82
CA THR A 94 5.42 -5.93 3.98
C THR A 94 5.57 -5.54 5.42
N ARG A 95 6.28 -4.47 5.70
CA ARG A 95 6.48 -3.87 7.02
C ARG A 95 5.93 -2.45 7.02
N LEU A 96 5.19 -2.09 8.07
CA LEU A 96 4.92 -0.72 8.45
C LEU A 96 6.02 -0.28 9.42
N GLU A 97 6.69 0.79 9.10
CA GLU A 97 7.82 1.30 9.88
C GLU A 97 7.57 2.74 10.33
N LYS A 98 8.19 3.13 11.42
CA LYS A 98 8.16 4.49 11.95
C LYS A 98 9.53 4.92 12.45
N ARG A 99 9.78 6.25 12.46
CA ARG A 99 10.96 6.84 13.08
C ARG A 99 10.71 8.27 13.56
N GLU A 100 11.50 8.74 14.48
CA GLU A 100 11.64 10.16 14.79
C GLU A 100 12.46 10.85 13.69
N TRP A 101 12.42 12.18 13.65
CA TRP A 101 13.25 12.96 12.74
C TRP A 101 14.74 12.61 12.91
N GLY A 102 15.40 12.22 11.82
CA GLY A 102 16.81 11.83 11.83
C GLY A 102 17.13 10.50 12.55
N GLY A 103 16.10 9.80 13.03
CA GLY A 103 16.24 8.49 13.67
C GLY A 103 16.28 7.33 12.68
N THR A 104 16.41 6.13 13.22
CA THR A 104 16.35 4.86 12.46
C THR A 104 14.94 4.31 12.44
N ASP A 105 14.60 3.59 11.36
CA ASP A 105 13.30 2.95 11.22
C ASP A 105 13.11 1.84 12.26
N THR A 106 11.91 1.80 12.82
CA THR A 106 11.44 0.75 13.73
C THR A 106 10.21 0.09 13.15
N VAL A 107 10.24 -1.23 13.02
CA VAL A 107 9.10 -2.01 12.54
C VAL A 107 7.97 -1.96 13.56
N VAL A 108 6.79 -1.59 13.12
CA VAL A 108 5.56 -1.51 13.93
C VAL A 108 4.69 -2.76 13.72
N THR A 109 4.43 -3.08 12.46
CA THR A 109 3.68 -4.28 12.07
C THR A 109 4.30 -4.90 10.83
N THR A 110 4.06 -6.19 10.64
CA THR A 110 4.53 -6.95 9.48
C THR A 110 3.52 -7.98 9.04
N THR A 111 3.51 -8.28 7.75
CA THR A 111 2.73 -9.39 7.17
C THR A 111 3.52 -10.03 6.05
N THR A 112 3.42 -11.35 5.94
CA THR A 112 3.93 -12.11 4.80
C THR A 112 2.75 -12.72 4.05
N CYS A 113 2.62 -12.37 2.78
CA CYS A 113 1.62 -12.89 1.86
C CYS A 113 2.24 -13.96 0.98
N ASP A 114 1.63 -15.13 0.94
CA ASP A 114 2.01 -16.21 0.03
C ASP A 114 1.25 -16.03 -1.29
N LEU A 115 1.96 -15.61 -2.32
CA LEU A 115 1.44 -15.37 -3.65
C LEU A 115 1.75 -16.52 -4.63
N THR A 116 2.33 -17.63 -4.13
CA THR A 116 2.81 -18.76 -4.97
C THR A 116 1.74 -19.27 -5.92
N LYS A 117 0.53 -19.52 -5.41
CA LYS A 117 -0.58 -19.99 -6.25
C LYS A 117 -0.95 -18.97 -7.31
N MET A 118 -1.04 -17.70 -6.92
CA MET A 118 -1.46 -16.62 -7.80
C MET A 118 -0.50 -16.42 -8.98
N VAL A 119 0.82 -16.37 -8.71
CA VAL A 119 1.83 -16.18 -9.76
C VAL A 119 2.00 -17.40 -10.65
N ASN A 120 1.70 -18.61 -10.16
CA ASN A 120 1.71 -19.82 -10.96
C ASN A 120 0.46 -19.99 -11.83
N ASP A 121 -0.70 -19.54 -11.36
CA ASP A 121 -1.97 -19.66 -12.10
C ASP A 121 -2.13 -18.58 -13.18
N ASN A 122 -1.54 -17.40 -12.97
CA ASN A 122 -1.67 -16.23 -13.85
C ASN A 122 -0.36 -15.91 -14.54
N LEU A 123 0.05 -16.72 -15.49
CA LEU A 123 1.37 -16.67 -16.11
C LEU A 123 1.63 -15.40 -16.94
N GLY A 124 0.60 -14.81 -17.56
CA GLY A 124 0.76 -13.69 -18.49
C GLY A 124 0.86 -12.31 -17.82
N TRP A 125 -0.05 -12.01 -16.91
CA TRP A 125 -0.24 -10.69 -16.29
C TRP A 125 -0.78 -10.82 -14.87
N SER A 126 -0.46 -9.85 -14.04
CA SER A 126 -1.12 -9.69 -12.75
C SER A 126 -2.59 -9.27 -12.94
N ALA A 127 -3.50 -10.18 -12.71
CA ALA A 127 -4.89 -10.04 -13.16
C ALA A 127 -5.75 -9.04 -12.37
N LEU A 128 -5.54 -8.85 -11.06
CA LEU A 128 -6.45 -8.04 -10.24
C LEU A 128 -5.71 -7.25 -9.14
N GLU A 129 -5.96 -5.96 -9.09
CA GLU A 129 -5.30 -5.01 -8.20
C GLU A 129 -5.43 -5.34 -6.69
N LYS A 130 -6.57 -5.88 -6.28
CA LYS A 130 -6.82 -6.20 -4.87
C LYS A 130 -6.10 -7.44 -4.37
N GLU A 131 -5.93 -8.44 -5.23
CA GLU A 131 -5.33 -9.72 -4.87
C GLU A 131 -3.81 -9.65 -4.83
N ASN A 132 -3.24 -8.64 -5.50
CA ASN A 132 -1.80 -8.43 -5.60
C ASN A 132 -1.22 -7.54 -4.49
N LYS A 133 -2.03 -7.12 -3.52
CA LYS A 133 -1.60 -6.31 -2.39
C LYS A 133 -1.28 -7.17 -1.17
N CYS A 134 -0.08 -7.00 -0.64
CA CYS A 134 0.29 -7.50 0.68
C CYS A 134 0.15 -6.38 1.69
N LEU A 135 -0.88 -6.44 2.55
CA LEU A 135 -1.25 -5.39 3.49
C LEU A 135 -0.80 -5.75 4.90
N ALA A 136 0.06 -4.92 5.50
CA ALA A 136 0.41 -5.02 6.90
C ALA A 136 -0.73 -4.51 7.80
N PRO A 137 -0.93 -5.08 9.01
CA PRO A 137 -1.92 -4.58 9.95
C PRO A 137 -1.72 -3.10 10.25
N SER A 138 -2.81 -2.34 10.32
CA SER A 138 -2.76 -0.91 10.61
C SER A 138 -2.39 -0.64 12.07
N ALA A 139 -1.74 0.51 12.32
CA ALA A 139 -1.44 1.04 13.63
C ALA A 139 -2.18 2.38 13.87
N THR A 140 -2.15 2.88 15.10
CA THR A 140 -2.59 4.24 15.37
C THR A 140 -1.58 5.23 14.80
N TYR A 141 -2.06 6.20 14.04
CA TYR A 141 -1.22 7.25 13.46
C TYR A 141 -0.79 8.23 14.55
N ASP A 142 0.49 8.59 14.57
CA ASP A 142 1.06 9.66 15.36
C ASP A 142 1.67 10.69 14.40
N GLU A 143 1.16 11.90 14.40
CA GLU A 143 1.58 12.99 13.52
C GLU A 143 2.99 13.51 13.80
N ASN A 144 3.57 13.18 14.95
CA ASN A 144 4.94 13.58 15.32
C ASN A 144 6.01 12.59 14.80
N LEU A 145 5.58 11.51 14.15
CA LEU A 145 6.47 10.49 13.64
C LEU A 145 6.44 10.44 12.10
N TRP A 146 7.55 10.02 11.54
CA TRP A 146 7.67 9.68 10.13
C TRP A 146 7.30 8.22 9.94
N TRP A 147 6.50 7.96 8.92
CA TRP A 147 5.98 6.63 8.59
C TRP A 147 6.40 6.21 7.18
N SER A 148 6.70 4.94 7.02
CA SER A 148 7.05 4.34 5.73
C SER A 148 6.53 2.91 5.62
N ALA A 149 6.41 2.45 4.40
CA ALA A 149 6.27 1.05 4.06
C ALA A 149 7.60 0.53 3.53
N ASP A 150 8.04 -0.63 4.02
CA ASP A 150 9.18 -1.35 3.47
C ASP A 150 8.79 -2.80 3.19
N SER A 151 9.54 -3.47 2.32
CA SER A 151 9.22 -4.85 1.98
C SER A 151 10.41 -5.65 1.47
N SER A 152 10.19 -6.96 1.43
CA SER A 152 11.08 -7.91 0.77
C SER A 152 10.27 -8.93 -0.03
N VAL A 153 10.86 -9.44 -1.10
CA VAL A 153 10.35 -10.59 -1.84
C VAL A 153 11.27 -11.79 -1.62
N SER A 154 10.64 -12.94 -1.38
CA SER A 154 11.34 -14.22 -1.22
C SER A 154 10.71 -15.24 -2.17
N TYR A 155 11.52 -15.86 -3.01
CA TYR A 155 11.04 -16.81 -4.00
C TYR A 155 12.01 -17.97 -4.20
N ASP A 156 11.46 -19.11 -4.58
CA ASP A 156 12.16 -20.33 -4.94
C ASP A 156 11.67 -20.81 -6.30
N ILE A 157 12.58 -20.95 -7.25
CA ILE A 157 12.24 -21.25 -8.64
C ILE A 157 12.15 -22.77 -8.80
N GLU A 158 11.04 -23.23 -9.36
CA GLU A 158 10.82 -24.66 -9.62
C GLU A 158 11.87 -25.24 -10.57
N GLY A 159 12.67 -26.18 -10.04
CA GLY A 159 13.64 -26.97 -10.81
C GLY A 159 14.95 -26.26 -11.12
N ASP A 160 15.32 -25.20 -10.42
CA ASP A 160 16.63 -24.54 -10.57
C ASP A 160 17.68 -25.00 -9.54
N ASP A 161 17.27 -25.78 -8.53
CA ASP A 161 18.10 -26.37 -7.47
C ASP A 161 18.92 -25.36 -6.65
N LYS A 162 18.56 -24.06 -6.70
CA LYS A 162 19.28 -22.98 -5.99
C LYS A 162 18.68 -22.64 -4.64
N GLY A 163 17.44 -23.08 -4.38
CA GLY A 163 16.70 -22.78 -3.18
C GLY A 163 16.18 -21.34 -3.11
N VAL A 164 15.78 -20.94 -1.91
CA VAL A 164 15.10 -19.65 -1.70
C VAL A 164 16.05 -18.47 -1.87
N ILE A 165 15.63 -17.52 -2.71
CA ILE A 165 16.28 -16.23 -2.91
C ILE A 165 15.44 -15.16 -2.21
N THR A 166 16.07 -14.26 -1.45
CA THR A 166 15.40 -13.11 -0.82
C THR A 166 16.03 -11.81 -1.28
N LYS A 167 15.21 -10.86 -1.71
CA LYS A 167 15.63 -9.50 -2.07
C LYS A 167 14.90 -8.47 -1.23
N GLN A 168 15.64 -7.53 -0.67
CA GLN A 168 15.07 -6.32 -0.07
C GLN A 168 14.63 -5.38 -1.18
N LEU A 169 13.51 -4.71 -0.99
CA LEU A 169 12.97 -3.73 -1.91
C LEU A 169 13.18 -2.32 -1.32
N THR A 170 13.14 -1.30 -2.16
CA THR A 170 13.20 0.08 -1.69
C THR A 170 11.88 0.46 -1.02
N GLY A 171 11.95 1.06 0.15
CA GLY A 171 10.78 1.53 0.89
C GLY A 171 9.99 2.63 0.18
N SER A 172 8.80 2.94 0.67
CA SER A 172 8.03 4.11 0.23
C SER A 172 8.76 5.40 0.63
N PRO A 173 8.47 6.54 0.00
CA PRO A 173 8.80 7.83 0.59
C PRO A 173 8.19 7.94 1.98
N LEU A 174 8.83 8.76 2.83
CA LEU A 174 8.33 9.02 4.18
C LEU A 174 7.04 9.84 4.12
N LEU A 175 6.11 9.50 4.98
CA LEU A 175 4.91 10.27 5.23
C LEU A 175 4.98 10.87 6.62
N PHE A 176 4.80 12.18 6.70
CA PHE A 176 4.76 12.96 7.93
C PHE A 176 3.47 13.76 8.00
N GLY A 177 2.92 13.94 9.20
CA GLY A 177 1.68 14.67 9.44
C GLY A 177 1.83 16.17 9.42
#